data_2e8a51ddd610a73d1b0f17897b8317f6
#
_entry.id   2e8a51ddd610a73d1b0f17897b8317f6
#
_cell.length_a   1.000
_cell.length_b   1.000
_cell.length_c   1.000
_cell.angle_alpha   90.00
_cell.angle_beta   90.00
_cell.angle_gamma   90.00
#
_symmetry.space_group_name_H-M   'P 1'
#
loop_
_entity.id
_entity.type
_entity.pdbx_description
1 polymer ?
#
loop_
_entity_poly.entity_id
_entity_poly.type
_entity_poly.pdbx_seq_one_letter_code
_entity_poly.pdbx_strand_id
1 'polypeptide(L)'
;HRDLHSFPTRRSSDLIAGLVISGMPTGRFVFEGFLPMNKRSRRERLEFLKNETRTIVLYEAPHKLLYTLKDILQYLGNRKIALARELTKLHEEVIRCTVEEAVEKYSLEPPRGEYVLIIEAADEMQIKEEKEKAWEQMSIREHVDMYVNAGMGKKEAMKKAAEDRGLSKRDIYKSILEEDDN
;
A
#
# COMPACT_ATOMS: atom_id res chain seq x y z
N HIS A 1 21.18 7.21 24.92
CA HIS A 1 20.62 5.89 25.23
C HIS A 1 19.59 5.56 24.15
N ARG A 2 19.95 4.66 23.23
CA ARG A 2 18.99 4.04 22.33
C ARG A 2 18.33 2.94 23.12
N ASP A 3 17.07 3.12 23.46
CA ASP A 3 16.24 2.04 23.96
C ASP A 3 16.02 1.03 22.85
N LEU A 4 16.90 0.06 22.76
CA LEU A 4 16.67 -1.19 22.06
C LEU A 4 15.58 -1.92 22.85
N HIS A 5 14.31 -1.59 22.56
CA HIS A 5 13.21 -2.43 22.98
C HIS A 5 13.42 -3.80 22.36
N SER A 6 13.91 -4.72 23.14
CA SER A 6 13.99 -6.14 22.80
C SER A 6 12.59 -6.58 22.38
N PHE A 7 12.45 -6.89 21.09
CA PHE A 7 11.22 -7.51 20.59
C PHE A 7 11.02 -8.82 21.36
N PRO A 8 9.94 -8.96 22.14
CA PRO A 8 9.66 -10.23 22.76
C PRO A 8 9.49 -11.28 21.66
N THR A 9 10.18 -12.41 21.79
CA THR A 9 10.15 -13.54 20.86
C THR A 9 8.74 -14.06 20.53
N ARG A 10 7.75 -13.74 21.36
CA ARG A 10 6.34 -14.04 21.15
C ARG A 10 5.69 -13.28 19.98
N ARG A 11 6.13 -12.06 19.67
CA ARG A 11 5.52 -11.25 18.60
C ARG A 11 5.81 -11.80 17.19
N SER A 12 6.93 -12.46 16.98
CA SER A 12 7.25 -13.05 15.67
C SER A 12 6.38 -14.28 15.36
N SER A 13 6.05 -15.10 16.36
CA SER A 13 5.11 -16.22 16.18
C SER A 13 3.69 -15.72 15.91
N ASP A 14 3.28 -14.65 16.57
CA ASP A 14 1.96 -14.04 16.40
C ASP A 14 1.78 -13.45 14.99
N LEU A 15 2.85 -12.87 14.41
CA LEU A 15 2.83 -12.38 13.03
C LEU A 15 2.54 -13.50 12.04
N ILE A 16 3.31 -14.58 12.10
CA ILE A 16 3.14 -15.71 11.16
C ILE A 16 1.80 -16.42 11.40
N ALA A 17 1.41 -16.64 12.65
CA ALA A 17 0.11 -17.21 12.97
C ALA A 17 -1.03 -16.33 12.42
N GLY A 18 -0.98 -15.01 12.66
CA GLY A 18 -1.94 -14.05 12.13
C GLY A 18 -2.02 -14.06 10.61
N LEU A 19 -0.86 -14.08 9.94
CA LEU A 19 -0.79 -14.15 8.48
C LEU A 19 -1.44 -15.44 7.94
N VAL A 20 -1.13 -16.59 8.52
CA VAL A 20 -1.67 -17.89 8.08
C VAL A 20 -3.18 -17.95 8.27
N ILE A 21 -3.69 -17.51 9.43
CA ILE A 21 -5.13 -17.56 9.73
C ILE A 21 -5.92 -16.41 9.11
N SER A 22 -5.26 -15.40 8.55
CA SER A 22 -5.93 -14.23 7.93
C SER A 22 -6.79 -14.59 6.72
N GLY A 23 -6.42 -15.64 5.98
CA GLY A 23 -7.00 -15.98 4.69
C GLY A 23 -6.44 -15.16 3.52
N MET A 24 -5.43 -14.30 3.77
CA MET A 24 -4.72 -13.54 2.74
C MET A 24 -3.60 -14.36 2.11
N PRO A 25 -3.12 -14.02 0.89
CA PRO A 25 -1.96 -14.66 0.29
C PRO A 25 -0.72 -14.59 1.19
N THR A 26 -0.13 -15.74 1.49
CA THR A 26 1.01 -15.88 2.42
C THR A 26 2.36 -16.05 1.74
N GLY A 27 2.38 -16.28 0.42
CA GLY A 27 3.61 -16.57 -0.33
C GLY A 27 4.61 -15.41 -0.37
N ARG A 28 4.10 -14.18 -0.37
CA ARG A 28 4.90 -12.95 -0.27
C ARG A 28 4.15 -11.95 0.57
N PHE A 29 4.81 -11.36 1.54
CA PHE A 29 4.25 -10.32 2.39
C PHE A 29 5.32 -9.29 2.75
N VAL A 30 4.89 -8.13 3.17
CA VAL A 30 5.74 -7.07 3.71
C VAL A 30 5.35 -6.83 5.16
N PHE A 31 6.33 -6.86 6.03
CA PHE A 31 6.16 -6.55 7.45
C PHE A 31 6.66 -5.13 7.74
N GLU A 32 5.75 -4.29 8.15
CA GLU A 32 5.98 -2.87 8.42
C GLU A 32 6.19 -2.54 9.90
N GLY A 33 5.88 -3.49 10.79
CA GLY A 33 5.88 -3.22 12.23
C GLY A 33 4.81 -2.20 12.62
N PHE A 34 5.15 -1.25 13.48
CA PHE A 34 4.27 -0.14 13.83
C PHE A 34 4.46 1.02 12.87
N LEU A 35 3.35 1.60 12.42
CA LEU A 35 3.41 2.82 11.62
C LEU A 35 4.02 3.99 12.43
N PRO A 36 4.72 4.92 11.77
CA PRO A 36 5.30 6.09 12.43
C PRO A 36 4.27 6.88 13.24
N MET A 37 4.66 7.37 14.41
CA MET A 37 3.78 8.19 15.26
C MET A 37 3.58 9.60 14.69
N ASN A 38 4.59 10.13 14.02
CA ASN A 38 4.52 11.43 13.37
C ASN A 38 3.56 11.35 12.19
N LYS A 39 2.58 12.27 12.15
CA LYS A 39 1.51 12.29 11.13
C LYS A 39 2.04 12.36 9.69
N ARG A 40 3.08 13.18 9.45
CA ARG A 40 3.67 13.35 8.12
C ARG A 40 4.37 12.07 7.66
N SER A 41 5.27 11.53 8.49
CA SER A 41 6.00 10.29 8.15
C SER A 41 5.06 9.09 7.98
N ARG A 42 3.98 9.05 8.77
CA ARG A 42 2.95 8.02 8.67
C ARG A 42 2.18 8.11 7.35
N ARG A 43 1.77 9.31 6.95
CA ARG A 43 1.15 9.56 5.64
C ARG A 43 2.09 9.13 4.51
N GLU A 44 3.34 9.60 4.53
CA GLU A 44 4.35 9.24 3.53
C GLU A 44 4.54 7.72 3.44
N ARG A 45 4.53 7.02 4.59
CA ARG A 45 4.63 5.55 4.60
C ARG A 45 3.40 4.86 4.01
N LEU A 46 2.21 5.32 4.35
CA LEU A 46 0.96 4.77 3.79
C LEU A 46 0.84 5.04 2.29
N GLU A 47 1.21 6.24 1.83
CA GLU A 47 1.27 6.56 0.40
C GLU A 47 2.24 5.64 -0.36
N PHE A 48 3.40 5.32 0.24
CA PHE A 48 4.34 4.36 -0.32
C PHE A 48 3.72 2.95 -0.44
N LEU A 49 2.93 2.53 0.54
CA LEU A 49 2.26 1.24 0.57
C LEU A 49 1.01 1.16 -0.32
N LYS A 50 0.56 2.28 -0.88
CA LYS A 50 -0.67 2.33 -1.70
C LYS A 50 -0.65 1.32 -2.86
N ASN A 51 0.49 1.15 -3.50
CA ASN A 51 0.66 0.25 -4.64
C ASN A 51 1.41 -1.04 -4.27
N GLU A 52 1.46 -1.41 -3.00
CA GLU A 52 2.10 -2.64 -2.56
C GLU A 52 1.26 -3.85 -2.97
N THR A 53 1.82 -4.72 -3.82
CA THR A 53 1.17 -5.90 -4.38
C THR A 53 1.39 -7.17 -3.56
N ARG A 54 2.02 -7.05 -2.40
CA ARG A 54 2.16 -8.13 -1.41
C ARG A 54 1.23 -7.88 -0.23
N THR A 55 0.85 -8.93 0.48
CA THR A 55 0.11 -8.80 1.74
C THR A 55 0.90 -7.93 2.73
N ILE A 56 0.25 -6.91 3.30
CA ILE A 56 0.87 -5.99 4.25
C ILE A 56 0.54 -6.43 5.68
N VAL A 57 1.54 -6.51 6.55
CA VAL A 57 1.37 -6.88 7.96
C VAL A 57 1.88 -5.75 8.85
N LEU A 58 1.02 -5.30 9.76
CA LEU A 58 1.30 -4.24 10.74
C LEU A 58 1.05 -4.74 12.15
N TYR A 59 1.75 -4.16 13.10
CA TYR A 59 1.36 -4.20 14.52
C TYR A 59 0.63 -2.93 14.90
N GLU A 60 -0.36 -3.05 15.81
CA GLU A 60 -1.01 -1.87 16.35
C GLU A 60 -1.45 -2.06 17.81
N ALA A 61 -1.33 -0.97 18.56
CA ALA A 61 -1.79 -0.90 19.93
C ALA A 61 -3.29 -0.54 19.99
N PRO A 62 -4.05 -1.03 20.98
CA PRO A 62 -5.49 -0.83 21.03
C PRO A 62 -5.90 0.64 20.98
N HIS A 63 -5.21 1.50 21.72
CA HIS A 63 -5.53 2.93 21.80
C HIS A 63 -5.27 3.70 20.50
N LYS A 64 -4.60 3.11 19.51
CA LYS A 64 -4.33 3.71 18.20
C LYS A 64 -5.09 3.03 17.06
N LEU A 65 -5.68 1.85 17.31
CA LEU A 65 -6.27 1.02 16.27
C LEU A 65 -7.26 1.79 15.38
N LEU A 66 -8.26 2.46 15.97
CA LEU A 66 -9.26 3.18 15.19
C LEU A 66 -8.64 4.30 14.35
N TYR A 67 -7.65 4.99 14.88
CA TYR A 67 -6.94 6.04 14.16
C TYR A 67 -6.17 5.46 12.96
N THR A 68 -5.48 4.34 13.17
CA THR A 68 -4.76 3.62 12.12
C THR A 68 -5.69 3.10 11.04
N LEU A 69 -6.83 2.51 11.41
CA LEU A 69 -7.82 2.04 10.44
C LEU A 69 -8.37 3.17 9.56
N LYS A 70 -8.63 4.35 10.13
CA LYS A 70 -9.06 5.54 9.38
C LYS A 70 -7.98 6.01 8.39
N ASP A 71 -6.72 6.01 8.80
CA ASP A 71 -5.62 6.36 7.90
C ASP A 71 -5.45 5.31 6.80
N ILE A 72 -5.56 4.01 7.12
CA ILE A 72 -5.51 2.93 6.12
C ILE A 72 -6.65 3.12 5.10
N LEU A 73 -7.88 3.37 5.55
CA LEU A 73 -9.02 3.62 4.66
C LEU A 73 -8.77 4.81 3.74
N GLN A 74 -8.21 5.89 4.28
CA GLN A 74 -7.93 7.13 3.52
C GLN A 74 -6.84 6.94 2.46
N TYR A 75 -5.75 6.24 2.77
CA TYR A 75 -4.56 6.16 1.91
C TYR A 75 -4.47 4.89 1.08
N LEU A 76 -4.90 3.75 1.62
CA LEU A 76 -4.87 2.47 0.91
C LEU A 76 -6.22 2.09 0.28
N GLY A 77 -7.31 2.76 0.72
CA GLY A 77 -8.66 2.45 0.28
C GLY A 77 -9.33 1.33 1.10
N ASN A 78 -10.55 0.96 0.71
CA ASN A 78 -11.36 -0.04 1.39
C ASN A 78 -10.95 -1.46 0.97
N ARG A 79 -9.84 -1.94 1.48
CA ARG A 79 -9.30 -3.29 1.23
C ARG A 79 -9.86 -4.29 2.25
N LYS A 80 -9.74 -5.57 1.94
CA LYS A 80 -9.94 -6.61 2.95
C LYS A 80 -8.82 -6.54 3.99
N ILE A 81 -9.20 -6.75 5.24
CA ILE A 81 -8.31 -6.76 6.39
C ILE A 81 -8.66 -7.90 7.33
N ALA A 82 -7.66 -8.53 7.90
CA ALA A 82 -7.82 -9.40 9.05
C ALA A 82 -7.18 -8.73 10.27
N LEU A 83 -7.94 -8.64 11.35
CA LEU A 83 -7.48 -8.12 12.64
C LEU A 83 -7.34 -9.31 13.58
N ALA A 84 -6.12 -9.68 13.88
CA ALA A 84 -5.80 -10.77 14.81
C ALA A 84 -5.35 -10.17 16.14
N ARG A 85 -5.93 -10.62 17.24
CA ARG A 85 -5.55 -10.18 18.59
C ARG A 85 -5.31 -11.36 19.52
N GLU A 86 -4.48 -11.16 20.52
CA GLU A 86 -4.21 -12.13 21.60
C GLU A 86 -3.86 -13.54 21.05
N LEU A 87 -3.24 -13.61 19.87
CA LEU A 87 -2.85 -14.87 19.24
C LEU A 87 -2.01 -15.72 20.21
N THR A 88 -2.23 -17.03 20.14
CA THR A 88 -1.61 -18.02 21.05
C THR A 88 -2.00 -17.88 22.53
N LYS A 89 -3.03 -17.09 22.85
CA LYS A 89 -3.58 -16.92 24.19
C LYS A 89 -5.01 -17.42 24.30
N LEU A 90 -5.54 -17.48 25.54
CA LEU A 90 -6.88 -18.00 25.84
C LEU A 90 -8.02 -17.22 25.13
N HIS A 91 -7.80 -15.97 24.75
CA HIS A 91 -8.79 -15.08 24.13
C HIS A 91 -8.40 -14.68 22.71
N GLU A 92 -7.87 -15.65 21.94
CA GLU A 92 -7.54 -15.45 20.52
C GLU A 92 -8.80 -15.08 19.73
N GLU A 93 -8.70 -14.02 18.95
CA GLU A 93 -9.77 -13.57 18.06
C GLU A 93 -9.18 -13.12 16.73
N VAL A 94 -9.85 -13.51 15.64
CA VAL A 94 -9.54 -13.07 14.29
C VAL A 94 -10.79 -12.59 13.60
N ILE A 95 -10.82 -11.30 13.28
CA ILE A 95 -11.92 -10.65 12.55
C ILE A 95 -11.47 -10.43 11.12
N ARG A 96 -12.25 -10.93 10.15
CA ARG A 96 -12.02 -10.71 8.72
C ARG A 96 -13.16 -9.86 8.17
N CYS A 97 -12.81 -8.71 7.64
CA CYS A 97 -13.78 -7.72 7.15
C CYS A 97 -13.10 -6.79 6.15
N THR A 98 -13.81 -5.76 5.71
CA THR A 98 -13.19 -4.62 5.02
C THR A 98 -12.66 -3.60 6.04
N VAL A 99 -11.77 -2.71 5.58
CA VAL A 99 -11.24 -1.63 6.44
C VAL A 99 -12.38 -0.72 6.93
N GLU A 100 -13.37 -0.45 6.10
CA GLU A 100 -14.54 0.37 6.44
C GLU A 100 -15.38 -0.28 7.55
N GLU A 101 -15.70 -1.58 7.41
CA GLU A 101 -16.39 -2.34 8.45
C GLU A 101 -15.61 -2.38 9.77
N ALA A 102 -14.27 -2.47 9.69
CA ALA A 102 -13.43 -2.38 10.88
C ALA A 102 -13.49 -1.00 11.54
N VAL A 103 -13.50 0.09 10.76
CA VAL A 103 -13.66 1.46 11.26
C VAL A 103 -15.01 1.62 11.95
N GLU A 104 -16.09 1.14 11.36
CA GLU A 104 -17.44 1.19 11.95
C GLU A 104 -17.47 0.44 13.28
N LYS A 105 -17.01 -0.82 13.29
CA LYS A 105 -16.97 -1.64 14.50
C LYS A 105 -16.23 -0.94 15.64
N TYR A 106 -15.00 -0.51 15.43
CA TYR A 106 -14.17 0.09 16.48
C TYR A 106 -14.48 1.56 16.78
N SER A 107 -15.37 2.17 16.03
CA SER A 107 -16.01 3.44 16.41
C SER A 107 -17.05 3.27 17.50
N LEU A 108 -17.64 2.08 17.61
CA LEU A 108 -18.68 1.75 18.59
C LEU A 108 -18.13 0.96 19.79
N GLU A 109 -17.13 0.12 19.54
CA GLU A 109 -16.56 -0.79 20.54
C GLU A 109 -15.10 -0.43 20.83
N PRO A 110 -14.69 -0.18 22.10
CA PRO A 110 -13.32 0.10 22.42
C PRO A 110 -12.42 -1.12 22.16
N PRO A 111 -11.34 -0.97 21.38
CA PRO A 111 -10.43 -2.08 21.11
C PRO A 111 -9.65 -2.47 22.34
N ARG A 112 -9.31 -3.77 22.46
CA ARG A 112 -8.57 -4.35 23.60
C ARG A 112 -7.45 -5.25 23.10
N GLY A 113 -6.34 -5.27 23.82
CA GLY A 113 -5.17 -6.09 23.46
C GLY A 113 -4.38 -5.54 22.28
N GLU A 114 -3.26 -6.17 21.96
CA GLU A 114 -2.42 -5.83 20.82
C GLU A 114 -2.95 -6.52 19.55
N TYR A 115 -2.86 -5.82 18.42
CA TYR A 115 -3.36 -6.31 17.14
C TYR A 115 -2.22 -6.58 16.16
N VAL A 116 -2.39 -7.65 15.39
CA VAL A 116 -1.72 -7.86 14.12
C VAL A 116 -2.76 -7.55 13.03
N LEU A 117 -2.47 -6.58 12.18
CA LEU A 117 -3.31 -6.19 11.06
C LEU A 117 -2.72 -6.80 9.79
N ILE A 118 -3.49 -7.59 9.09
CA ILE A 118 -3.10 -8.22 7.82
C ILE A 118 -4.01 -7.63 6.73
N ILE A 119 -3.42 -6.87 5.81
CA ILE A 119 -4.14 -6.08 4.81
C ILE A 119 -3.90 -6.69 3.44
N GLU A 120 -4.98 -6.79 2.66
CA GLU A 120 -4.94 -7.25 1.28
C GLU A 120 -3.99 -6.39 0.43
N ALA A 121 -3.25 -7.05 -0.45
CA ALA A 121 -2.40 -6.42 -1.45
C ALA A 121 -3.20 -5.47 -2.36
N ALA A 122 -2.53 -4.52 -2.98
CA ALA A 122 -3.12 -3.78 -4.09
C ALA A 122 -3.32 -4.69 -5.31
N ASP A 123 -4.40 -4.49 -6.03
CA ASP A 123 -4.67 -5.22 -7.27
C ASP A 123 -3.77 -4.67 -8.40
N GLU A 124 -2.89 -5.52 -8.92
CA GLU A 124 -1.97 -5.16 -10.00
C GLU A 124 -2.73 -4.73 -11.26
N MET A 125 -3.89 -5.33 -11.54
CA MET A 125 -4.70 -4.96 -12.70
C MET A 125 -5.31 -3.56 -12.52
N GLN A 126 -5.85 -3.27 -11.33
CA GLN A 126 -6.38 -1.94 -11.04
C GLN A 126 -5.29 -0.86 -11.11
N ILE A 127 -4.11 -1.13 -10.56
CA ILE A 127 -2.96 -0.21 -10.65
C ILE A 127 -2.60 0.06 -12.12
N LYS A 128 -2.61 -0.98 -12.94
CA LYS A 128 -2.30 -0.85 -14.37
C LYS A 128 -3.37 -0.03 -15.10
N GLU A 129 -4.64 -0.34 -14.87
CA GLU A 129 -5.76 0.41 -15.46
C GLU A 129 -5.77 1.89 -15.03
N GLU A 130 -5.51 2.20 -13.76
CA GLU A 130 -5.41 3.58 -13.27
C GLU A 130 -4.27 4.33 -13.97
N LYS A 131 -3.13 3.68 -14.16
CA LYS A 131 -2.00 4.26 -14.90
C LYS A 131 -2.35 4.49 -16.37
N GLU A 132 -2.95 3.51 -17.04
CA GLU A 132 -3.37 3.62 -18.45
C GLU A 132 -4.34 4.78 -18.63
N LYS A 133 -5.36 4.90 -17.79
CA LYS A 133 -6.31 6.03 -17.79
C LYS A 133 -5.62 7.38 -17.55
N ALA A 134 -4.65 7.45 -16.66
CA ALA A 134 -3.89 8.67 -16.41
C ALA A 134 -3.07 9.07 -17.64
N TRP A 135 -2.48 8.10 -18.35
CA TRP A 135 -1.72 8.38 -19.56
C TRP A 135 -2.61 8.76 -20.77
N GLU A 136 -3.84 8.25 -20.83
CA GLU A 136 -4.82 8.65 -21.87
C GLU A 136 -5.19 10.13 -21.76
N GLN A 137 -5.25 10.66 -20.53
CA GLN A 137 -5.57 12.07 -20.26
C GLN A 137 -4.37 13.01 -20.45
N MET A 138 -3.18 12.49 -20.63
CA MET A 138 -1.91 13.22 -20.73
C MET A 138 -1.43 13.20 -22.19
N SER A 139 -0.90 14.30 -22.71
CA SER A 139 -0.26 14.31 -24.02
C SER A 139 0.98 13.38 -24.04
N ILE A 140 1.41 12.99 -25.24
CA ILE A 140 2.60 12.14 -25.38
C ILE A 140 3.84 12.87 -24.85
N ARG A 141 3.92 14.17 -25.10
CA ARG A 141 5.01 15.02 -24.60
C ARG A 141 5.05 15.05 -23.07
N GLU A 142 3.92 15.36 -22.45
CA GLU A 142 3.81 15.38 -20.97
C GLU A 142 4.22 14.06 -20.36
N HIS A 143 3.85 12.94 -20.98
CA HIS A 143 4.22 11.60 -20.51
C HIS A 143 5.75 11.36 -20.61
N VAL A 144 6.39 11.80 -21.68
CA VAL A 144 7.85 11.72 -21.81
C VAL A 144 8.54 12.65 -20.82
N ASP A 145 8.04 13.88 -20.67
CA ASP A 145 8.60 14.87 -19.74
C ASP A 145 8.50 14.43 -18.28
N MET A 146 7.45 13.69 -17.91
CA MET A 146 7.33 13.08 -16.58
C MET A 146 8.52 12.18 -16.26
N TYR A 147 8.96 11.34 -17.20
CA TYR A 147 10.12 10.48 -17.03
C TYR A 147 11.44 11.25 -17.05
N VAL A 148 11.54 12.27 -17.89
CA VAL A 148 12.73 13.16 -17.93
C VAL A 148 12.88 13.91 -16.60
N ASN A 149 11.80 14.44 -16.06
CA ASN A 149 11.77 15.13 -14.76
C ASN A 149 12.09 14.20 -13.58
N ALA A 150 11.79 12.89 -13.73
CA ALA A 150 12.22 11.86 -12.78
C ALA A 150 13.69 11.45 -12.92
N GLY A 151 14.46 12.11 -13.82
CA GLY A 151 15.91 11.88 -13.99
C GLY A 151 16.28 10.90 -15.11
N MET A 152 15.31 10.45 -15.91
CA MET A 152 15.57 9.54 -17.03
C MET A 152 16.08 10.30 -18.25
N GLY A 153 17.02 9.72 -18.99
CA GLY A 153 17.48 10.32 -20.26
C GLY A 153 16.36 10.38 -21.31
N LYS A 154 16.27 11.46 -22.12
CA LYS A 154 15.17 11.69 -23.08
C LYS A 154 14.89 10.47 -23.98
N LYS A 155 15.96 9.81 -24.48
CA LYS A 155 15.83 8.62 -25.35
C LYS A 155 15.21 7.43 -24.63
N GLU A 156 15.51 7.26 -23.37
CA GLU A 156 14.99 6.20 -22.51
C GLU A 156 13.57 6.52 -22.06
N ALA A 157 13.29 7.77 -21.70
CA ALA A 157 11.96 8.27 -21.40
C ALA A 157 10.98 8.05 -22.55
N MET A 158 11.37 8.33 -23.80
CA MET A 158 10.57 8.07 -25.00
C MET A 158 10.32 6.57 -25.19
N LYS A 159 11.31 5.72 -24.94
CA LYS A 159 11.15 4.26 -25.00
C LYS A 159 10.14 3.79 -23.96
N LYS A 160 10.25 4.30 -22.75
CA LYS A 160 9.37 3.93 -21.64
C LYS A 160 7.92 4.38 -21.88
N ALA A 161 7.71 5.61 -22.35
CA ALA A 161 6.39 6.11 -22.72
C ALA A 161 5.77 5.32 -23.89
N ALA A 162 6.57 4.84 -24.83
CA ALA A 162 6.13 3.96 -25.91
C ALA A 162 5.63 2.61 -25.38
N GLU A 163 6.41 1.98 -24.50
CA GLU A 163 6.04 0.72 -23.86
C GLU A 163 4.74 0.84 -23.06
N ASP A 164 4.61 1.90 -22.25
CA ASP A 164 3.45 2.14 -21.40
C ASP A 164 2.16 2.37 -22.19
N ARG A 165 2.25 3.01 -23.37
CA ARG A 165 1.11 3.30 -24.26
C ARG A 165 0.87 2.25 -25.34
N GLY A 166 1.70 1.21 -25.39
CA GLY A 166 1.62 0.21 -26.46
C GLY A 166 1.90 0.80 -27.87
N LEU A 167 2.63 1.91 -27.96
CA LEU A 167 2.99 2.60 -29.20
C LEU A 167 4.41 2.25 -29.65
N SER A 168 4.70 2.45 -30.95
CA SER A 168 6.07 2.35 -31.40
C SER A 168 6.87 3.60 -30.98
N LYS A 169 8.18 3.44 -30.79
CA LYS A 169 9.07 4.57 -30.53
C LYS A 169 9.02 5.62 -31.64
N ARG A 170 8.76 5.20 -32.86
CA ARG A 170 8.64 6.07 -34.03
C ARG A 170 7.39 6.96 -33.90
N ASP A 171 6.28 6.40 -33.44
CA ASP A 171 5.03 7.15 -33.27
C ASP A 171 5.18 8.21 -32.17
N ILE A 172 5.83 7.86 -31.05
CA ILE A 172 6.16 8.82 -29.98
C ILE A 172 7.00 9.97 -30.52
N TYR A 173 8.04 9.66 -31.29
CA TYR A 173 8.92 10.68 -31.87
C TYR A 173 8.18 11.60 -32.82
N LYS A 174 7.32 11.03 -33.68
CA LYS A 174 6.51 11.79 -34.65
C LYS A 174 5.53 12.72 -33.94
N SER A 175 4.81 12.23 -32.91
CA SER A 175 3.85 13.04 -32.15
C SER A 175 4.54 14.22 -31.44
N ILE A 176 5.74 14.01 -30.88
CA ILE A 176 6.49 15.10 -30.22
C ILE A 176 6.91 16.16 -31.22
N LEU A 177 7.33 15.77 -32.46
CA LEU A 177 7.68 16.73 -33.49
C LEU A 177 6.48 17.54 -33.99
N GLU A 178 5.33 16.90 -34.20
CA GLU A 178 4.10 17.54 -34.57
C GLU A 178 3.57 18.54 -33.54
N GLU A 179 3.84 18.31 -32.27
CA GLU A 179 3.53 19.25 -31.19
C GLU A 179 4.52 20.43 -31.11
N ASP A 180 5.78 20.27 -31.59
CA ASP A 180 6.76 21.35 -31.69
C ASP A 180 6.53 22.33 -32.85
N ASP A 181 5.80 21.89 -33.88
CA ASP A 181 5.54 22.68 -35.09
C ASP A 181 4.21 23.48 -35.03
N ASN A 182 3.41 23.36 -33.98
CA ASN A 182 2.18 24.08 -33.72
C ASN A 182 2.33 25.09 -32.56
#